data_b6a201a84bc15936c81d4db77e279d4d
#
_entry.id   b6a201a84bc15936c81d4db77e279d4d
#
_cell.length_a   1.000
_cell.length_b   1.000
_cell.length_c   1.000
_cell.angle_alpha   90.00
_cell.angle_beta   90.00
_cell.angle_gamma   90.00
#
_symmetry.space_group_name_H-M   'P 1'
#
loop_
_entity.id
_entity.type
_entity.pdbx_description
1 polymer ?
#
loop_
_entity_poly.entity_id
_entity_poly.type
_entity_poly.pdbx_seq_one_letter_code
_entity_poly.pdbx_strand_id
1 'polypeptide(L)'
;MKVLRMRSWNFHAENLDAMTRFYQGALGAELRTQHTVAGVKVNRLRAGETGLGLFDASEKRAPQVPHHTFDIEGPSDPNELIKELQAKGIKVDDTRIHGEGPGYSVYVTDPSGNRIELSKD
;
A
#
# COMPACT_ATOMS: atom_id res chain seq x y z
N MET A 1 -2.84 -4.60 18.35
CA MET A 1 -2.50 -4.88 16.94
C MET A 1 -1.12 -5.49 16.86
N LYS A 2 -0.93 -6.40 15.95
CA LYS A 2 0.37 -7.02 15.68
C LYS A 2 0.62 -6.99 14.17
N VAL A 3 1.79 -6.52 13.77
CA VAL A 3 2.22 -6.59 12.37
C VAL A 3 2.68 -8.02 12.07
N LEU A 4 2.14 -8.61 11.00
CA LEU A 4 2.46 -9.96 10.59
C LEU A 4 3.57 -9.98 9.53
N ARG A 5 3.50 -9.09 8.55
CA ARG A 5 4.48 -9.00 7.45
C ARG A 5 4.26 -7.74 6.63
N MET A 6 5.23 -7.39 5.81
CA MET A 6 5.03 -6.40 4.77
C MET A 6 4.37 -7.08 3.56
N ARG A 7 3.20 -6.57 3.15
CA ARG A 7 2.47 -7.11 2.00
C ARG A 7 3.02 -6.54 0.69
N SER A 8 3.19 -5.22 0.63
CA SER A 8 3.59 -4.58 -0.61
C SER A 8 4.30 -3.25 -0.38
N TRP A 9 5.09 -2.88 -1.38
CA TRP A 9 5.73 -1.57 -1.49
C TRP A 9 5.12 -0.85 -2.68
N ASN A 10 4.94 0.46 -2.57
CA ASN A 10 4.49 1.28 -3.68
C ASN A 10 5.54 2.34 -4.00
N PHE A 11 5.81 2.49 -5.27
CA PHE A 11 6.80 3.43 -5.77
C PHE A 11 6.19 4.35 -6.82
N HIS A 12 6.65 5.59 -6.86
CA HIS A 12 6.39 6.47 -7.97
C HIS A 12 7.48 6.27 -9.03
N ALA A 13 7.06 6.03 -10.26
CA ALA A 13 7.97 5.72 -11.37
C ALA A 13 7.92 6.85 -12.40
N GLU A 14 9.01 7.58 -12.57
CA GLU A 14 9.10 8.61 -13.59
C GLU A 14 9.07 8.02 -15.00
N ASN A 15 9.56 6.78 -15.14
CA ASN A 15 9.45 5.99 -16.36
C ASN A 15 8.95 4.60 -15.98
N LEU A 16 7.64 4.38 -16.15
CA LEU A 16 6.99 3.15 -15.72
C LEU A 16 7.55 1.90 -16.41
N ASP A 17 7.80 1.98 -17.72
CA ASP A 17 8.32 0.84 -18.48
C ASP A 17 9.73 0.47 -18.03
N ALA A 18 10.60 1.46 -17.83
CA ALA A 18 11.97 1.23 -17.38
C ALA A 18 11.97 0.62 -15.95
N MET A 19 11.14 1.14 -15.06
CA MET A 19 11.02 0.61 -13.71
C MET A 19 10.51 -0.84 -13.71
N THR A 20 9.51 -1.12 -14.52
CA THR A 20 8.94 -2.46 -14.66
C THR A 20 10.01 -3.44 -15.15
N ARG A 21 10.74 -3.09 -16.19
CA ARG A 21 11.83 -3.93 -16.73
C ARG A 21 12.94 -4.13 -15.72
N PHE A 22 13.26 -3.10 -14.94
CA PHE A 22 14.29 -3.22 -13.89
C PHE A 22 13.92 -4.29 -12.86
N TYR A 23 12.73 -4.21 -12.31
CA TYR A 23 12.30 -5.18 -11.27
C TYR A 23 12.10 -6.57 -11.83
N GLN A 24 11.65 -6.70 -13.08
CA GLN A 24 11.58 -7.99 -13.76
C GLN A 24 12.98 -8.60 -13.95
N GLY A 25 13.93 -7.81 -14.41
CA GLY A 25 15.29 -8.28 -14.71
C GLY A 25 16.14 -8.49 -13.47
N ALA A 26 16.16 -7.54 -12.54
CA ALA A 26 17.00 -7.59 -11.36
C ALA A 26 16.49 -8.54 -10.28
N LEU A 27 15.16 -8.57 -10.07
CA LEU A 27 14.55 -9.34 -8.98
C LEU A 27 13.68 -10.51 -9.46
N GLY A 28 13.55 -10.70 -10.76
CA GLY A 28 12.66 -11.73 -11.31
C GLY A 28 11.19 -11.48 -10.97
N ALA A 29 10.81 -10.23 -10.75
CA ALA A 29 9.44 -9.89 -10.42
C ALA A 29 8.51 -10.23 -11.58
N GLU A 30 7.32 -10.73 -11.26
CA GLU A 30 6.31 -11.08 -12.24
C GLU A 30 5.26 -9.99 -12.34
N LEU A 31 4.98 -9.51 -13.54
CA LEU A 31 3.88 -8.58 -13.78
C LEU A 31 2.56 -9.32 -13.62
N ARG A 32 1.73 -8.86 -12.68
CA ARG A 32 0.46 -9.50 -12.33
C ARG A 32 -0.74 -8.78 -12.94
N THR A 33 -0.83 -7.47 -12.73
CA THR A 33 -1.93 -6.67 -13.24
C THR A 33 -1.46 -5.28 -13.66
N GLN A 34 -2.23 -4.68 -14.54
CA GLN A 34 -2.06 -3.29 -14.97
C GLN A 34 -3.43 -2.63 -14.86
N HIS A 35 -3.49 -1.48 -14.20
CA HIS A 35 -4.73 -0.75 -14.02
C HIS A 35 -4.47 0.75 -13.82
N THR A 36 -5.51 1.51 -13.54
CA THR A 36 -5.42 2.95 -13.33
C THR A 36 -5.92 3.29 -11.94
N VAL A 37 -5.14 4.12 -11.22
CA VAL A 37 -5.50 4.62 -9.90
C VAL A 37 -5.31 6.13 -9.92
N ALA A 38 -6.36 6.90 -9.54
CA ALA A 38 -6.32 8.36 -9.50
C ALA A 38 -5.79 8.98 -10.81
N GLY A 39 -6.12 8.36 -11.94
CA GLY A 39 -5.75 8.84 -13.28
C GLY A 39 -4.34 8.50 -13.72
N VAL A 40 -3.58 7.71 -12.97
CA VAL A 40 -2.25 7.27 -13.39
C VAL A 40 -2.23 5.75 -13.60
N LYS A 41 -1.36 5.30 -14.51
CA LYS A 41 -1.18 3.87 -14.77
C LYS A 41 -0.42 3.24 -13.61
N VAL A 42 -0.84 2.03 -13.24
CA VAL A 42 -0.19 1.26 -12.18
C VAL A 42 0.12 -0.14 -12.70
N ASN A 43 1.38 -0.53 -12.57
CA ASN A 43 1.79 -1.91 -12.78
C ASN A 43 1.96 -2.57 -11.42
N ARG A 44 1.29 -3.70 -11.24
CA ARG A 44 1.42 -4.54 -10.04
C ARG A 44 2.28 -5.74 -10.36
N LEU A 45 3.39 -5.87 -9.64
CA LEU A 45 4.32 -6.97 -9.78
C LEU A 45 4.40 -7.74 -8.48
N ARG A 46 4.96 -8.94 -8.56
CA ARG A 46 5.22 -9.76 -7.39
C ARG A 46 6.65 -10.28 -7.43
N ALA A 47 7.37 -10.05 -6.35
CA ALA A 47 8.73 -10.56 -6.13
C ALA A 47 8.69 -11.44 -4.88
N GLY A 48 8.73 -12.78 -5.07
CA GLY A 48 8.51 -13.71 -3.97
C GLY A 48 7.10 -13.52 -3.39
N GLU A 49 7.02 -13.24 -2.10
CA GLU A 49 5.73 -12.99 -1.42
C GLU A 49 5.37 -11.50 -1.34
N THR A 50 6.23 -10.64 -1.85
CA THR A 50 6.05 -9.18 -1.74
C THR A 50 5.45 -8.61 -3.02
N GLY A 51 4.39 -7.82 -2.88
CA GLY A 51 3.81 -7.05 -3.97
C GLY A 51 4.59 -5.77 -4.20
N LEU A 52 4.70 -5.37 -5.47
CA LEU A 52 5.28 -4.09 -5.86
C LEU A 52 4.24 -3.33 -6.68
N GLY A 53 3.89 -2.13 -6.26
CA GLY A 53 3.02 -1.23 -7.01
C GLY A 53 3.86 -0.13 -7.63
N LEU A 54 3.93 -0.07 -8.95
CA LEU A 54 4.66 0.96 -9.67
C LEU A 54 3.65 1.93 -10.27
N PHE A 55 3.62 3.15 -9.74
CA PHE A 55 2.67 4.20 -10.12
C PHE A 55 3.35 5.18 -11.07
N ASP A 56 2.80 5.32 -12.26
CA ASP A 56 3.33 6.27 -13.25
C ASP A 56 3.30 7.69 -12.67
N ALA A 57 4.45 8.30 -12.58
CA ALA A 57 4.64 9.67 -12.09
C ALA A 57 5.31 10.55 -13.15
N SER A 58 5.23 10.18 -14.43
CA SER A 58 5.84 10.94 -15.53
C SER A 58 5.20 12.31 -15.72
N GLU A 59 3.89 12.43 -15.48
CA GLU A 59 3.17 13.70 -15.60
C GLU A 59 2.74 14.25 -14.25
N LYS A 60 2.24 13.38 -13.36
CA LYS A 60 1.77 13.75 -12.02
C LYS A 60 1.92 12.59 -11.07
N ARG A 61 2.02 12.87 -9.77
CA ARG A 61 1.98 11.85 -8.73
C ARG A 61 0.54 11.62 -8.30
N ALA A 62 0.12 10.37 -8.22
CA ALA A 62 -1.17 10.02 -7.65
C ALA A 62 -1.19 10.44 -6.18
N PRO A 63 -2.23 11.16 -5.72
CA PRO A 63 -2.29 11.58 -4.32
C PRO A 63 -2.57 10.41 -3.38
N GLN A 64 -2.09 10.49 -2.16
CA GLN A 64 -2.42 9.57 -1.07
C GLN A 64 -2.10 8.09 -1.33
N VAL A 65 -1.15 7.81 -2.22
CA VAL A 65 -0.66 6.44 -2.40
C VAL A 65 0.15 6.06 -1.16
N PRO A 66 -0.19 4.95 -0.48
CA PRO A 66 0.62 4.51 0.66
C PRO A 66 1.98 4.00 0.17
N HIS A 67 3.03 4.32 0.91
CA HIS A 67 4.37 3.83 0.59
C HIS A 67 4.49 2.33 0.83
N HIS A 68 3.89 1.84 1.92
CA HIS A 68 3.97 0.44 2.33
C HIS A 68 2.61 -0.04 2.79
N THR A 69 2.37 -1.34 2.59
CA THR A 69 1.21 -2.02 3.15
C THR A 69 1.69 -3.16 4.04
N PHE A 70 1.25 -3.15 5.30
CA PHE A 70 1.50 -4.22 6.24
C PHE A 70 0.24 -5.02 6.49
N ASP A 71 0.37 -6.35 6.45
CA ASP A 71 -0.68 -7.23 6.96
C ASP A 71 -0.61 -7.24 8.48
N ILE A 72 -1.76 -7.09 9.10
CA ILE A 72 -1.86 -7.03 10.56
C ILE A 72 -2.85 -8.04 11.12
N GLU A 73 -2.60 -8.43 12.36
CA GLU A 73 -3.57 -9.05 13.24
C GLU A 73 -4.11 -7.95 14.16
N GLY A 74 -5.42 -7.80 14.21
CA GLY A 74 -6.04 -6.72 14.96
C GLY A 74 -7.52 -6.98 15.23
N PRO A 75 -8.21 -6.02 15.87
CA PRO A 75 -9.62 -6.16 16.20
C PRO A 75 -10.50 -6.31 14.95
N SER A 76 -11.66 -6.93 15.11
CA SER A 76 -12.62 -7.08 14.01
C SER A 76 -13.22 -5.75 13.58
N ASP A 77 -13.39 -4.82 14.53
CA ASP A 77 -13.92 -3.49 14.25
C ASP A 77 -12.77 -2.51 13.97
N PRO A 78 -12.71 -1.90 12.79
CA PRO A 78 -11.67 -0.92 12.50
C PRO A 78 -11.69 0.28 13.44
N ASN A 79 -12.82 0.64 14.02
CA ASN A 79 -12.89 1.74 14.98
C ASN A 79 -12.11 1.45 16.26
N GLU A 80 -12.03 0.19 16.68
CA GLU A 80 -11.22 -0.20 17.83
C GLU A 80 -9.72 -0.05 17.53
N LEU A 81 -9.31 -0.40 16.32
CA LEU A 81 -7.91 -0.17 15.89
C LEU A 81 -7.59 1.31 15.85
N ILE A 82 -8.50 2.12 15.31
CA ILE A 82 -8.32 3.57 15.24
C ILE A 82 -8.13 4.15 16.65
N LYS A 83 -8.94 3.73 17.62
CA LYS A 83 -8.80 4.18 19.02
C LYS A 83 -7.45 3.77 19.61
N GLU A 84 -7.01 2.54 19.36
CA GLU A 84 -5.70 2.04 19.81
C GLU A 84 -4.57 2.92 19.26
N LEU A 85 -4.60 3.20 17.97
CA LEU A 85 -3.58 4.01 17.30
C LEU A 85 -3.58 5.46 17.79
N GLN A 86 -4.75 6.05 17.92
CA GLN A 86 -4.90 7.42 18.43
C GLN A 86 -4.42 7.53 19.88
N ALA A 87 -4.66 6.52 20.69
CA ALA A 87 -4.16 6.49 22.07
C ALA A 87 -2.63 6.46 22.14
N LYS A 88 -1.97 5.99 21.09
CA LYS A 88 -0.50 6.02 20.94
C LYS A 88 0.01 7.31 20.29
N GLY A 89 -0.88 8.27 20.00
CA GLY A 89 -0.51 9.51 19.34
C GLY A 89 -0.29 9.38 17.83
N ILE A 90 -0.77 8.30 17.22
CA ILE A 90 -0.61 8.06 15.79
C ILE A 90 -1.75 8.74 15.04
N LYS A 91 -1.40 9.50 14.00
CA LYS A 91 -2.38 10.16 13.13
C LYS A 91 -3.00 9.15 12.19
N VAL A 92 -4.32 8.98 12.29
CA VAL A 92 -5.11 8.14 11.40
C VAL A 92 -5.74 9.04 10.33
N ASP A 93 -5.52 8.69 9.06
CA ASP A 93 -6.00 9.50 7.94
C ASP A 93 -7.33 9.03 7.40
N ASP A 94 -7.48 7.72 7.24
CA ASP A 94 -8.64 7.15 6.55
C ASP A 94 -8.78 5.67 6.89
N THR A 95 -9.92 5.10 6.48
CA THR A 95 -10.19 3.67 6.59
C THR A 95 -10.96 3.21 5.35
N ARG A 96 -10.80 1.96 4.98
CA ARG A 96 -11.47 1.37 3.83
C ARG A 96 -11.87 -0.06 4.15
N ILE A 97 -13.13 -0.39 3.89
CA ILE A 97 -13.62 -1.76 4.01
C ILE A 97 -13.30 -2.53 2.72
N HIS A 98 -12.83 -3.75 2.86
CA HIS A 98 -12.47 -4.61 1.72
C HIS A 98 -13.72 -5.26 1.14
N GLY A 99 -14.24 -4.73 0.04
CA GLY A 99 -15.42 -5.29 -0.63
C GLY A 99 -16.59 -5.49 0.33
N GLU A 100 -17.12 -6.71 0.36
CA GLU A 100 -18.21 -7.11 1.27
C GLU A 100 -17.70 -7.94 2.45
N GLY A 101 -16.40 -8.23 2.47
CA GLY A 101 -15.81 -9.07 3.48
C GLY A 101 -15.58 -8.35 4.81
N PRO A 102 -15.13 -9.08 5.84
CA PRO A 102 -14.84 -8.48 7.14
C PRO A 102 -13.54 -7.69 7.17
N GLY A 103 -12.71 -7.78 6.14
CA GLY A 103 -11.41 -7.13 6.08
C GLY A 103 -11.50 -5.61 5.91
N TYR A 104 -10.46 -4.94 6.38
CA TYR A 104 -10.37 -3.49 6.27
C TYR A 104 -8.91 -3.03 6.20
N SER A 105 -8.72 -1.81 5.74
CA SER A 105 -7.45 -1.10 5.81
C SER A 105 -7.61 0.17 6.63
N VAL A 106 -6.62 0.48 7.44
CA VAL A 106 -6.50 1.77 8.14
C VAL A 106 -5.22 2.43 7.64
N TYR A 107 -5.32 3.69 7.26
CA TYR A 107 -4.21 4.47 6.73
C TYR A 107 -3.70 5.42 7.80
N VAL A 108 -2.40 5.40 8.02
CA VAL A 108 -1.72 6.26 9.00
C VAL A 108 -0.58 7.01 8.33
N THR A 109 -0.20 8.14 8.94
CA THR A 109 0.93 8.95 8.48
C THR A 109 2.00 8.95 9.55
N ASP A 110 3.24 8.67 9.15
CA ASP A 110 4.38 8.75 10.05
C ASP A 110 4.82 10.20 10.28
N PRO A 111 5.75 10.47 11.23
CA PRO A 111 6.17 11.85 11.53
C PRO A 111 6.79 12.61 10.35
N SER A 112 7.27 11.92 9.34
CA SER A 112 7.85 12.53 8.14
C SER A 112 6.87 12.66 6.98
N GLY A 113 5.59 12.30 7.19
CA GLY A 113 4.57 12.42 6.17
C GLY A 113 4.42 11.19 5.26
N ASN A 114 5.06 10.09 5.57
CA ASN A 114 4.90 8.87 4.79
C ASN A 114 3.59 8.19 5.16
N ARG A 115 2.82 7.85 4.15
CA ARG A 115 1.54 7.16 4.35
C ARG A 115 1.74 5.65 4.34
N ILE A 116 1.14 4.99 5.32
CA ILE A 116 1.26 3.56 5.53
C ILE A 116 -0.13 2.96 5.61
N GLU A 117 -0.33 1.83 4.97
CA GLU A 117 -1.57 1.07 5.04
C GLU A 117 -1.40 -0.11 5.98
N LEU A 118 -2.34 -0.23 6.93
CA LEU A 118 -2.46 -1.38 7.82
C LEU A 118 -3.66 -2.18 7.36
N SER A 119 -3.42 -3.38 6.82
CA SER A 119 -4.44 -4.19 6.17
C SER A 119 -4.75 -5.43 6.98
N LYS A 120 -6.02 -5.61 7.32
CA LYS A 120 -6.54 -6.81 7.96
C LYS A 120 -7.52 -7.51 7.05
N ASP A 121 -7.32 -8.78 6.84
CA ASP A 121 -8.25 -9.64 6.11
C ASP A 121 -9.38 -10.13 6.99
#